data_f6a918f765f12a73bc243d4d75a66540
#
_entry.id   f6a918f765f12a73bc243d4d75a66540
#
_cell.length_a   1.000
_cell.length_b   1.000
_cell.length_c   1.000
_cell.angle_alpha   90.00
_cell.angle_beta   90.00
_cell.angle_gamma   90.00
#
_symmetry.space_group_name_H-M   'P 1'
#
loop_
_entity.id
_entity.type
_entity.pdbx_description
1 polymer ?
#
loop_
_entity_poly.entity_id
_entity_poly.type
_entity_poly.pdbx_seq_one_letter_code
_entity_poly.pdbx_strand_id
1 'polypeptide(L)'
;YKNAVAACAAASENVRNATNDYNNLVNGDASEAAALTKKDVKDASTLDALNKELSVELPVYEGCVADDTAGFKSATAKLNEQADWYKAYTQSLQKAVDAVNASKK
;
A
#
# COMPACT_ATOMS: atom_id res chain seq x y z
N TYR A 1 24.92 -15.02 9.89
CA TYR A 1 23.84 -14.69 10.81
C TYR A 1 23.58 -13.18 10.91
N LYS A 2 24.62 -12.41 11.22
CA LYS A 2 24.49 -10.94 11.32
C LYS A 2 23.99 -10.29 10.03
N ASN A 3 24.48 -10.77 8.88
CA ASN A 3 24.07 -10.21 7.58
C ASN A 3 22.59 -10.51 7.29
N ALA A 4 22.12 -11.70 7.67
CA ALA A 4 20.72 -12.08 7.50
C ALA A 4 19.81 -11.23 8.39
N VAL A 5 20.21 -10.97 9.63
CA VAL A 5 19.48 -10.11 10.58
C VAL A 5 19.42 -8.68 10.04
N ALA A 6 20.55 -8.14 9.57
CA ALA A 6 20.62 -6.78 9.02
C ALA A 6 19.76 -6.63 7.76
N ALA A 7 19.79 -7.63 6.87
CA ALA A 7 18.96 -7.62 5.66
C ALA A 7 17.47 -7.64 6.00
N CYS A 8 17.08 -8.43 7.00
CA CYS A 8 15.70 -8.48 7.47
C CYS A 8 15.26 -7.14 8.09
N ALA A 9 16.12 -6.51 8.88
CA ALA A 9 15.83 -5.19 9.46
C ALA A 9 15.63 -4.13 8.37
N ALA A 10 16.46 -4.15 7.32
CA ALA A 10 16.32 -3.24 6.18
C ALA A 10 15.02 -3.49 5.42
N ALA A 11 14.65 -4.75 5.21
CA ALA A 11 13.39 -5.11 4.54
C ALA A 11 12.18 -4.65 5.37
N SER A 12 12.25 -4.79 6.70
CA SER A 12 11.20 -4.33 7.61
C SER A 12 11.02 -2.82 7.54
N GLU A 13 12.13 -2.07 7.44
CA GLU A 13 12.09 -0.61 7.28
C GLU A 13 11.45 -0.22 5.95
N ASN A 14 11.74 -0.95 4.87
CA ASN A 14 11.12 -0.73 3.57
C ASN A 14 9.60 -0.95 3.62
N VAL A 15 9.14 -1.98 4.32
CA VAL A 15 7.71 -2.23 4.52
C VAL A 15 7.07 -1.07 5.28
N ARG A 16 7.74 -0.61 6.35
CA ARG A 16 7.24 0.50 7.16
C ARG A 16 7.07 1.76 6.32
N ASN A 17 8.08 2.10 5.53
CA ASN A 17 8.04 3.29 4.68
C ASN A 17 6.94 3.16 3.61
N ALA A 18 6.84 2.01 2.96
CA ALA A 18 5.82 1.78 1.94
C ALA A 18 4.41 1.80 2.54
N THR A 19 4.24 1.24 3.74
CA THR A 19 2.96 1.25 4.47
C THR A 19 2.56 2.68 4.84
N ASN A 20 3.52 3.48 5.32
CA ASN A 20 3.27 4.88 5.67
C ASN A 20 2.83 5.68 4.44
N ASP A 21 3.47 5.50 3.30
CA ASP A 21 3.10 6.17 2.05
C ASP A 21 1.68 5.80 1.64
N TYR A 22 1.35 4.51 1.73
CA TYR A 22 0.01 4.02 1.42
C TYR A 22 -1.04 4.64 2.37
N ASN A 23 -0.77 4.62 3.67
CA ASN A 23 -1.70 5.17 4.67
C ASN A 23 -1.86 6.68 4.52
N ASN A 24 -0.80 7.40 4.18
CA ASN A 24 -0.88 8.85 3.94
C ASN A 24 -1.80 9.14 2.75
N LEU A 25 -1.73 8.35 1.70
CA LEU A 25 -2.62 8.50 0.54
C LEU A 25 -4.07 8.15 0.91
N VAL A 26 -4.28 7.03 1.63
CA VAL A 26 -5.62 6.61 2.07
C VAL A 26 -6.28 7.67 2.93
N ASN A 27 -5.54 8.25 3.88
CA ASN A 27 -6.07 9.22 4.84
C ASN A 27 -6.10 10.66 4.30
N GLY A 28 -5.46 10.90 3.18
CA GLY A 28 -5.41 12.22 2.53
C GLY A 28 -6.25 12.26 1.26
N ASP A 29 -5.57 12.29 0.11
CA ASP A 29 -6.21 12.50 -1.20
C ASP A 29 -7.28 11.45 -1.53
N ALA A 30 -7.04 10.19 -1.18
CA ALA A 30 -8.01 9.12 -1.44
C ALA A 30 -9.29 9.32 -0.62
N SER A 31 -9.15 9.72 0.65
CA SER A 31 -10.30 10.02 1.52
C SER A 31 -11.11 11.19 0.98
N GLU A 32 -10.45 12.25 0.53
CA GLU A 32 -11.12 13.41 -0.07
C GLU A 32 -11.87 13.04 -1.33
N ALA A 33 -11.23 12.26 -2.21
CA ALA A 33 -11.86 11.82 -3.46
C ALA A 33 -13.04 10.88 -3.18
N ALA A 34 -12.92 9.99 -2.19
CA ALA A 34 -13.98 9.05 -1.83
C ALA A 34 -15.20 9.73 -1.19
N ALA A 35 -15.02 10.94 -0.65
CA ALA A 35 -16.12 11.72 -0.08
C ALA A 35 -17.03 12.35 -1.15
N LEU A 36 -16.60 12.38 -2.41
CA LEU A 36 -17.41 12.91 -3.50
C LEU A 36 -18.57 11.97 -3.82
N THR A 37 -19.68 12.55 -4.26
CA THR A 37 -20.86 11.80 -4.68
C THR A 37 -20.89 11.67 -6.21
N LYS A 38 -21.77 10.80 -6.73
CA LYS A 38 -21.96 10.61 -8.17
C LYS A 38 -22.32 11.92 -8.89
N LYS A 39 -22.94 12.86 -8.16
CA LYS A 39 -23.32 14.18 -8.72
C LYS A 39 -22.11 15.09 -8.90
N ASP A 40 -21.02 14.84 -8.18
CA ASP A 40 -19.83 15.69 -8.17
C ASP A 40 -18.86 15.34 -9.29
N VAL A 41 -19.06 14.23 -9.99
CA VAL A 41 -18.16 13.74 -11.03
C VAL A 41 -18.91 13.51 -12.34
N LYS A 42 -18.21 13.65 -13.46
CA LYS A 42 -18.77 13.40 -14.80
C LYS A 42 -18.96 11.91 -15.06
N ASP A 43 -18.05 11.09 -14.54
CA ASP A 43 -18.06 9.64 -14.72
C ASP A 43 -18.08 8.96 -13.35
N ALA A 44 -19.25 8.47 -12.95
CA ALA A 44 -19.45 7.81 -11.66
C ALA A 44 -18.64 6.52 -11.52
N SER A 45 -18.23 5.89 -12.63
CA SER A 45 -17.41 4.67 -12.56
C SER A 45 -16.04 4.92 -11.93
N THR A 46 -15.54 6.16 -11.95
CA THR A 46 -14.28 6.52 -11.27
C THR A 46 -14.39 6.37 -9.77
N LEU A 47 -15.55 6.69 -9.19
CA LEU A 47 -15.81 6.50 -7.76
C LEU A 47 -15.90 5.01 -7.40
N ASP A 48 -16.53 4.21 -8.24
CA ASP A 48 -16.62 2.76 -8.04
C ASP A 48 -15.22 2.12 -8.07
N ALA A 49 -14.38 2.54 -9.00
CA ALA A 49 -13.00 2.05 -9.10
C ALA A 49 -12.19 2.44 -7.86
N LEU A 50 -12.34 3.67 -7.38
CA LEU A 50 -11.65 4.14 -6.17
C LEU A 50 -12.09 3.33 -4.95
N ASN A 51 -13.40 3.12 -4.78
CA ASN A 51 -13.93 2.35 -3.64
C ASN A 51 -13.45 0.91 -3.67
N LYS A 52 -13.32 0.31 -4.85
CA LYS A 52 -12.77 -1.03 -5.02
C LYS A 52 -11.31 -1.10 -4.57
N GLU A 53 -10.50 -0.10 -4.93
CA GLU A 53 -9.11 -0.03 -4.48
C GLU A 53 -9.02 0.12 -2.96
N LEU A 54 -9.90 0.91 -2.36
CA LEU A 54 -9.92 1.14 -0.91
C LEU A 54 -10.40 -0.08 -0.12
N SER A 55 -11.08 -1.03 -0.76
CA SER A 55 -11.61 -2.23 -0.08
C SER A 55 -10.67 -3.43 -0.15
N VAL A 56 -9.46 -3.27 -0.69
CA VAL A 56 -8.49 -4.36 -0.80
C VAL A 56 -8.03 -4.84 0.59
N GLU A 57 -7.84 -6.15 0.74
CA GLU A 57 -7.27 -6.71 1.97
C GLU A 57 -5.78 -6.41 2.01
N LEU A 58 -5.32 -5.91 3.17
CA LEU A 58 -3.92 -5.60 3.37
C LEU A 58 -3.15 -6.83 3.85
N PRO A 59 -1.89 -7.03 3.41
CA PRO A 59 -1.09 -8.14 3.91
C PRO A 59 -0.79 -7.99 5.39
N VAL A 60 -0.67 -9.11 6.08
CA VAL A 60 -0.35 -9.13 7.52
C VAL A 60 1.16 -8.97 7.70
N TYR A 61 1.55 -8.01 8.52
CA TYR A 61 2.96 -7.78 8.84
C TYR A 61 3.41 -8.77 9.91
N GLU A 62 4.39 -9.62 9.58
CA GLU A 62 4.94 -10.61 10.50
C GLU A 62 6.30 -10.20 11.10
N GLY A 63 7.01 -9.28 10.47
CA GLY A 63 8.29 -8.77 10.95
C GLY A 63 9.45 -9.75 10.83
N CYS A 64 10.52 -9.45 11.56
CA CYS A 64 11.77 -10.23 11.55
C CYS A 64 11.85 -11.15 12.77
N VAL A 65 10.98 -12.16 12.80
CA VAL A 65 10.97 -13.15 13.90
C VAL A 65 11.43 -14.48 13.32
N ALA A 66 12.62 -14.93 13.74
CA ALA A 66 13.22 -16.18 13.29
C ALA A 66 14.26 -16.67 14.28
N ASP A 67 14.51 -17.99 14.28
CA ASP A 67 15.46 -18.64 15.18
C ASP A 67 16.82 -18.88 14.55
N ASP A 68 16.91 -18.81 13.23
CA ASP A 68 18.15 -19.11 12.49
C ASP A 68 18.29 -18.26 11.23
N THR A 69 19.43 -18.39 10.57
CA THR A 69 19.74 -17.65 9.32
C THR A 69 18.72 -17.92 8.21
N ALA A 70 18.33 -19.19 8.03
CA ALA A 70 17.35 -19.56 7.00
C ALA A 70 16.01 -18.89 7.26
N GLY A 71 15.57 -18.83 8.52
CA GLY A 71 14.34 -18.15 8.92
C GLY A 71 14.39 -16.65 8.65
N PHE A 72 15.51 -16.00 8.94
CA PHE A 72 15.70 -14.58 8.65
C PHE A 72 15.68 -14.30 7.14
N LYS A 73 16.29 -15.17 6.32
CA LYS A 73 16.24 -15.03 4.87
C LYS A 73 14.81 -15.15 4.33
N SER A 74 14.05 -16.10 4.87
CA SER A 74 12.63 -16.29 4.50
C SER A 74 11.79 -15.07 4.89
N ALA A 75 11.99 -14.55 6.10
CA ALA A 75 11.30 -13.33 6.57
C ALA A 75 11.65 -12.13 5.70
N THR A 76 12.92 -11.97 5.33
CA THR A 76 13.39 -10.90 4.44
C THR A 76 12.67 -10.97 3.10
N ALA A 77 12.55 -12.14 2.49
CA ALA A 77 11.85 -12.32 1.21
C ALA A 77 10.38 -11.91 1.31
N LYS A 78 9.71 -12.33 2.37
CA LYS A 78 8.29 -11.96 2.61
C LYS A 78 8.12 -10.46 2.80
N LEU A 79 9.01 -9.83 3.56
CA LEU A 79 8.95 -8.40 3.80
C LEU A 79 9.20 -7.61 2.51
N ASN A 80 10.14 -8.04 1.67
CA ASN A 80 10.38 -7.39 0.38
C ASN A 80 9.17 -7.52 -0.54
N GLU A 81 8.49 -8.66 -0.54
CA GLU A 81 7.25 -8.85 -1.30
C GLU A 81 6.16 -7.90 -0.80
N GLN A 82 6.03 -7.74 0.52
CA GLN A 82 5.05 -6.81 1.10
C GLN A 82 5.36 -5.36 0.74
N ALA A 83 6.63 -4.96 0.78
CA ALA A 83 7.02 -3.60 0.39
C ALA A 83 6.67 -3.33 -1.07
N ASP A 84 6.93 -4.28 -1.96
CA ASP A 84 6.60 -4.17 -3.39
C ASP A 84 5.08 -4.10 -3.58
N TRP A 85 4.32 -4.90 -2.83
CA TRP A 85 2.87 -4.89 -2.87
C TRP A 85 2.31 -3.51 -2.51
N TYR A 86 2.80 -2.92 -1.40
CA TYR A 86 2.35 -1.59 -0.98
C TYR A 86 2.71 -0.52 -1.99
N LYS A 87 3.90 -0.59 -2.58
CA LYS A 87 4.33 0.37 -3.62
C LYS A 87 3.43 0.28 -4.84
N ALA A 88 3.12 -0.95 -5.29
CA ALA A 88 2.24 -1.16 -6.44
C ALA A 88 0.83 -0.67 -6.17
N TYR A 89 0.28 -0.97 -4.98
CA TYR A 89 -1.07 -0.54 -4.62
C TYR A 89 -1.16 0.95 -4.37
N THR A 90 -0.11 1.58 -3.83
CA THR A 90 -0.05 3.04 -3.69
C THR A 90 -0.16 3.71 -5.06
N GLN A 91 0.55 3.19 -6.06
CA GLN A 91 0.47 3.70 -7.43
C GLN A 91 -0.90 3.48 -8.06
N SER A 92 -1.48 2.29 -7.86
CA SER A 92 -2.82 1.96 -8.36
C SER A 92 -3.89 2.86 -7.72
N LEU A 93 -3.81 3.06 -6.41
CA LEU A 93 -4.71 3.93 -5.67
C LEU A 93 -4.57 5.39 -6.14
N GLN A 94 -3.33 5.85 -6.35
CA GLN A 94 -3.09 7.21 -6.85
C GLN A 94 -3.72 7.42 -8.22
N LYS A 95 -3.64 6.43 -9.10
CA LYS A 95 -4.29 6.50 -10.44
C LYS A 95 -5.82 6.60 -10.30
N ALA A 96 -6.41 5.84 -9.38
CA ALA A 96 -7.85 5.89 -9.14
C ALA A 96 -8.26 7.27 -8.58
N VAL A 97 -7.47 7.83 -7.66
CA VAL A 97 -7.69 9.17 -7.13
C VAL A 97 -7.59 10.22 -8.25
N ASP A 98 -6.56 10.12 -9.08
CA ASP A 98 -6.35 11.06 -10.19
C ASP A 98 -7.52 11.01 -11.19
N ALA A 99 -8.05 9.81 -11.46
CA ALA A 99 -9.21 9.65 -12.35
C ALA A 99 -10.46 10.33 -11.79
N VAL A 100 -10.71 10.19 -10.47
CA VAL A 100 -11.81 10.89 -9.81
C VAL A 100 -11.63 12.41 -9.93
N ASN A 101 -10.44 12.90 -9.62
CA ASN A 101 -10.14 14.33 -9.66
C ASN A 101 -10.27 14.90 -11.09
N ALA A 102 -9.85 14.14 -12.10
CA ALA A 102 -10.03 14.54 -13.50
C ALA A 102 -11.50 14.53 -13.93
N SER A 103 -12.34 13.76 -13.25
CA SER A 103 -13.77 13.64 -13.53
C SER A 103 -14.62 14.66 -12.75
N LYS A 104 -14.04 15.43 -11.84
CA LYS A 104 -14.79 16.48 -11.10
C LYS A 104 -15.47 17.46 -12.05
N LYS A 105 -16.67 17.82 -11.69
CA LYS A 105 -17.44 18.85 -12.40
C LYS A 105 -16.99 20.27 -12.04
#